data_60f10aebb7bafccea605ade7a81cf0b0
#
_entry.id   60f10aebb7bafccea605ade7a81cf0b0
#
_cell.length_a   1.000
_cell.length_b   1.000
_cell.length_c   1.000
_cell.angle_alpha   90.00
_cell.angle_beta   90.00
_cell.angle_gamma   90.00
#
_symmetry.space_group_name_H-M   'P 1'
#
loop_
_entity.id
_entity.type
_entity.pdbx_description
1 polymer ?
#
loop_
_entity_poly.entity_id
_entity_poly.type
_entity_poly.pdbx_seq_one_letter_code
_entity_poly.pdbx_strand_id
1 'polypeptide(L)'
;VLWVNKDLMKKAGLDPEMDLSTWKRVGNALDAAKAKGINMPFCTCWHSWIHLENFSAYHNIPFATKANGFAGLDTELTFNSPVHIKHIQTLGKWAQEGKFTYMGRRNEAGKNFRAGECMLMTESSAGYAGIKKAAKFEFGIRHLPYYGGTKAPQNTIIGGSSLWALSGKSAEENKGTAAFLAFLSKTDIQAKWHQDTGYLGVTKAAAKKTKSSGFYKKNPGTDLAGIQMMRNKVTQNSKGLRL
;
A
#
# COMPACT_ATOMS: atom_id res chain seq x y z
N VAL A 1 1.36 -0.10 -1.88
CA VAL A 1 2.20 -0.24 -3.08
C VAL A 1 1.56 0.46 -4.27
N LEU A 2 2.33 0.73 -5.32
CA LEU A 2 1.85 1.21 -6.61
C LEU A 2 1.73 0.01 -7.57
N TRP A 3 0.53 -0.24 -8.06
CA TRP A 3 0.23 -1.22 -9.09
C TRP A 3 0.30 -0.58 -10.46
N VAL A 4 0.85 -1.28 -11.42
CA VAL A 4 1.10 -0.79 -12.77
C VAL A 4 0.45 -1.76 -13.77
N ASN A 5 -0.43 -1.25 -14.63
CA ASN A 5 -0.91 -1.96 -15.81
C ASN A 5 0.09 -1.73 -16.94
N LYS A 6 0.96 -2.72 -17.21
CA LYS A 6 2.03 -2.59 -18.18
C LYS A 6 1.52 -2.42 -19.61
N ASP A 7 0.38 -3.00 -19.93
CA ASP A 7 -0.21 -2.90 -21.27
C ASP A 7 -0.71 -1.48 -21.54
N LEU A 8 -1.35 -0.83 -20.54
CA LEU A 8 -1.74 0.57 -20.65
C LEU A 8 -0.52 1.52 -20.65
N MET A 9 0.55 1.18 -19.94
CA MET A 9 1.81 1.94 -20.03
C MET A 9 2.37 1.90 -21.46
N LYS A 10 2.46 0.70 -22.06
CA LYS A 10 2.88 0.55 -23.47
C LYS A 10 1.97 1.31 -24.42
N LYS A 11 0.64 1.24 -24.24
CA LYS A 11 -0.34 2.01 -25.02
C LYS A 11 -0.14 3.52 -24.89
N ALA A 12 0.27 3.99 -23.72
CA ALA A 12 0.64 5.38 -23.47
C ALA A 12 2.00 5.78 -24.07
N GLY A 13 2.73 4.86 -24.70
CA GLY A 13 4.08 5.10 -25.23
C GLY A 13 5.15 5.17 -24.14
N LEU A 14 4.88 4.59 -22.96
CA LEU A 14 5.77 4.60 -21.81
C LEU A 14 6.45 3.23 -21.64
N ASP A 15 7.69 3.24 -21.18
CA ASP A 15 8.36 2.02 -20.71
C ASP A 15 7.67 1.54 -19.42
N PRO A 16 7.10 0.32 -19.40
CA PRO A 16 6.49 -0.26 -18.21
C PRO A 16 7.45 -0.40 -17.01
N GLU A 17 8.74 -0.44 -17.27
CA GLU A 17 9.77 -0.53 -16.22
C GLU A 17 10.38 0.83 -15.84
N MET A 18 9.87 1.93 -16.40
CA MET A 18 10.34 3.26 -16.05
C MET A 18 10.26 3.52 -14.54
N ASP A 19 11.12 4.39 -14.07
CA ASP A 19 11.16 4.78 -12.65
C ASP A 19 9.97 5.69 -12.29
N LEU A 20 9.06 5.16 -11.47
CA LEU A 20 7.89 5.84 -10.90
C LEU A 20 8.08 6.18 -9.41
N SER A 21 9.32 6.27 -8.92
CA SER A 21 9.61 6.43 -7.50
C SER A 21 9.21 7.80 -6.92
N THR A 22 8.95 8.81 -7.75
CA THR A 22 8.55 10.14 -7.28
C THR A 22 7.21 10.58 -7.85
N TRP A 23 6.47 11.41 -7.08
CA TRP A 23 5.21 11.99 -7.56
C TRP A 23 5.37 12.85 -8.81
N LYS A 24 6.55 13.46 -9.01
CA LYS A 24 6.87 14.17 -10.27
C LYS A 24 6.90 13.22 -11.46
N ARG A 25 7.57 12.06 -11.32
CA ARG A 25 7.64 11.05 -12.39
C ARG A 25 6.29 10.42 -12.67
N VAL A 26 5.52 10.14 -11.61
CA VAL A 26 4.12 9.71 -11.77
C VAL A 26 3.35 10.76 -12.56
N GLY A 27 3.39 12.04 -12.18
CA GLY A 27 2.73 13.11 -12.90
C GLY A 27 3.06 13.14 -14.39
N ASN A 28 4.35 13.04 -14.75
CA ASN A 28 4.79 12.98 -16.15
C ASN A 28 4.19 11.76 -16.90
N ALA A 29 4.12 10.60 -16.22
CA ALA A 29 3.49 9.41 -16.80
C ALA A 29 1.98 9.60 -17.01
N LEU A 30 1.30 10.28 -16.08
CA LEU A 30 -0.12 10.61 -16.23
C LEU A 30 -0.37 11.60 -17.38
N ASP A 31 0.54 12.57 -17.58
CA ASP A 31 0.47 13.50 -18.73
C ASP A 31 0.55 12.75 -20.06
N ALA A 32 1.52 11.87 -20.20
CA ALA A 32 1.68 11.04 -21.39
C ALA A 32 0.47 10.12 -21.61
N ALA A 33 -0.03 9.50 -20.56
CA ALA A 33 -1.21 8.63 -20.62
C ALA A 33 -2.45 9.41 -21.09
N LYS A 34 -2.67 10.60 -20.54
CA LYS A 34 -3.79 11.47 -20.93
C LYS A 34 -3.69 11.90 -22.39
N ALA A 35 -2.50 12.28 -22.83
CA ALA A 35 -2.24 12.67 -24.23
C ALA A 35 -2.49 11.53 -25.23
N LYS A 36 -2.40 10.28 -24.79
CA LYS A 36 -2.68 9.06 -25.57
C LYS A 36 -4.09 8.51 -25.37
N GLY A 37 -4.97 9.26 -24.73
CA GLY A 37 -6.38 8.92 -24.57
C GLY A 37 -6.64 7.78 -23.56
N ILE A 38 -5.75 7.55 -22.59
CA ILE A 38 -6.04 6.66 -21.47
C ILE A 38 -7.09 7.33 -20.58
N ASN A 39 -8.26 6.70 -20.44
CA ASN A 39 -9.39 7.29 -19.71
C ASN A 39 -9.16 7.39 -18.21
N MET A 40 -8.45 6.42 -17.62
CA MET A 40 -8.17 6.36 -16.19
C MET A 40 -6.65 6.18 -15.95
N PRO A 41 -5.85 7.28 -16.09
CA PRO A 41 -4.41 7.19 -15.89
C PRO A 41 -4.02 6.80 -14.46
N PHE A 42 -4.74 7.30 -13.45
CA PHE A 42 -4.48 6.99 -12.04
C PHE A 42 -5.77 6.84 -11.24
N CYS A 43 -5.82 5.83 -10.40
CA CYS A 43 -6.85 5.61 -9.41
C CYS A 43 -6.24 5.17 -8.06
N THR A 44 -7.02 5.22 -6.99
CA THR A 44 -6.56 4.78 -5.66
C THR A 44 -7.64 4.04 -4.90
N CYS A 45 -7.22 3.04 -4.15
CA CYS A 45 -8.01 2.46 -3.07
C CYS A 45 -7.55 3.04 -1.73
N TRP A 46 -8.43 3.03 -0.70
CA TRP A 46 -8.08 3.41 0.68
C TRP A 46 -7.33 4.74 0.77
N HIS A 47 -7.82 5.76 0.10
CA HIS A 47 -7.10 7.01 -0.13
C HIS A 47 -6.63 7.71 1.17
N SER A 48 -7.41 7.74 2.24
CA SER A 48 -7.00 8.35 3.51
C SER A 48 -5.82 7.60 4.14
N TRP A 49 -5.88 6.26 4.14
CA TRP A 49 -4.80 5.44 4.66
C TRP A 49 -3.53 5.54 3.80
N ILE A 50 -3.66 5.55 2.47
CA ILE A 50 -2.50 5.60 1.57
C ILE A 50 -1.94 7.01 1.44
N HIS A 51 -2.80 8.01 1.16
CA HIS A 51 -2.38 9.36 0.80
C HIS A 51 -2.28 10.33 1.98
N LEU A 52 -2.64 9.91 3.20
CA LEU A 52 -2.42 10.67 4.43
C LEU A 52 -1.56 9.90 5.42
N GLU A 53 -1.99 8.75 5.94
CA GLU A 53 -1.25 8.01 6.96
C GLU A 53 0.06 7.41 6.44
N ASN A 54 0.01 6.57 5.39
CA ASN A 54 1.22 6.04 4.76
C ASN A 54 2.10 7.14 4.17
N PHE A 55 1.48 8.15 3.59
CA PHE A 55 2.18 9.32 3.06
C PHE A 55 2.99 10.01 4.15
N SER A 56 2.38 10.27 5.32
CA SER A 56 3.06 10.88 6.47
C SER A 56 4.26 10.04 6.94
N ALA A 57 4.02 8.75 7.16
CA ALA A 57 5.08 7.83 7.59
C ALA A 57 6.22 7.75 6.55
N TYR A 58 5.88 7.63 5.28
CA TYR A 58 6.84 7.49 4.19
C TYR A 58 7.68 8.75 3.95
N HIS A 59 7.13 9.93 4.29
CA HIS A 59 7.86 11.22 4.26
C HIS A 59 8.45 11.62 5.61
N ASN A 60 8.32 10.75 6.64
CA ASN A 60 8.80 10.99 8.00
C ASN A 60 8.28 12.30 8.61
N ILE A 61 7.02 12.60 8.37
CA ILE A 61 6.30 13.76 8.93
C ILE A 61 5.20 13.28 9.89
N PRO A 62 4.88 14.04 10.95
CA PRO A 62 3.86 13.63 11.91
C PRO A 62 2.48 13.59 11.24
N PHE A 63 1.70 12.55 11.54
CA PHE A 63 0.28 12.46 11.21
C PHE A 63 -0.58 12.97 12.37
N ALA A 64 -0.13 12.73 13.59
CA ALA A 64 -0.75 13.20 14.82
C ALA A 64 0.30 13.51 15.90
N THR A 65 -0.08 14.24 16.93
CA THR A 65 0.74 14.48 18.13
C THR A 65 0.99 13.20 18.92
N LYS A 66 1.74 13.30 20.03
CA LYS A 66 1.97 12.17 20.95
C LYS A 66 2.50 10.91 20.27
N ALA A 67 3.47 11.07 19.36
CA ALA A 67 4.01 9.97 18.56
C ALA A 67 2.90 9.16 17.83
N ASN A 68 1.99 9.85 17.15
CA ASN A 68 0.80 9.31 16.49
C ASN A 68 -0.15 8.57 17.47
N GLY A 69 -0.35 9.09 18.66
CA GLY A 69 -1.26 8.54 19.67
C GLY A 69 -0.66 7.47 20.58
N PHE A 70 0.61 7.08 20.37
CA PHE A 70 1.24 6.05 21.22
C PHE A 70 1.67 6.58 22.61
N ALA A 71 1.77 7.89 22.78
CA ALA A 71 2.22 8.52 24.03
C ALA A 71 1.09 9.18 24.83
N GLY A 72 -0.18 9.13 24.41
CA GLY A 72 -1.30 9.67 25.13
C GLY A 72 -2.60 9.66 24.35
N LEU A 73 -3.74 9.65 25.07
CA LEU A 73 -5.09 9.62 24.47
C LEU A 73 -5.58 11.02 24.03
N ASP A 74 -4.94 12.07 24.53
CA ASP A 74 -5.18 13.48 24.15
C ASP A 74 -4.41 13.84 22.86
N THR A 75 -4.52 12.98 21.87
CA THR A 75 -3.82 13.09 20.57
C THR A 75 -4.63 13.95 19.61
N GLU A 76 -3.94 14.89 18.96
CA GLU A 76 -4.49 15.76 17.92
C GLU A 76 -3.94 15.41 16.55
N LEU A 77 -4.78 15.49 15.51
CA LEU A 77 -4.38 15.27 14.13
C LEU A 77 -3.60 16.46 13.58
N THR A 78 -2.48 16.20 12.88
CA THR A 78 -1.55 17.24 12.39
C THR A 78 -1.23 17.10 10.90
N PHE A 79 -2.07 16.38 10.14
CA PHE A 79 -1.86 16.14 8.71
C PHE A 79 -2.24 17.33 7.79
N ASN A 80 -1.98 18.53 8.26
CA ASN A 80 -2.19 19.79 7.52
C ASN A 80 -0.88 20.55 7.26
N SER A 81 0.27 19.88 7.33
CA SER A 81 1.55 20.50 7.00
C SER A 81 1.64 20.89 5.51
N PRO A 82 2.54 21.80 5.11
CA PRO A 82 2.68 22.21 3.72
C PRO A 82 2.84 21.05 2.71
N VAL A 83 3.50 19.96 3.13
CA VAL A 83 3.69 18.78 2.28
C VAL A 83 2.37 18.00 2.11
N HIS A 84 1.55 17.88 3.15
CA HIS A 84 0.22 17.28 3.07
C HIS A 84 -0.69 18.10 2.15
N ILE A 85 -0.74 19.42 2.37
CA ILE A 85 -1.55 20.34 1.54
C ILE A 85 -1.14 20.22 0.09
N LYS A 86 0.17 20.31 -0.20
CA LYS A 86 0.69 20.15 -1.56
C LYS A 86 0.27 18.83 -2.19
N HIS A 87 0.31 17.73 -1.44
CA HIS A 87 -0.06 16.41 -1.97
C HIS A 87 -1.53 16.33 -2.34
N ILE A 88 -2.42 16.76 -1.44
CA ILE A 88 -3.86 16.76 -1.70
C ILE A 88 -4.23 17.73 -2.83
N GLN A 89 -3.62 18.92 -2.88
CA GLN A 89 -3.80 19.85 -3.99
C GLN A 89 -3.34 19.23 -5.32
N THR A 90 -2.25 18.47 -5.34
CA THR A 90 -1.76 17.76 -6.53
C THR A 90 -2.79 16.73 -7.00
N LEU A 91 -3.33 15.91 -6.10
CA LEU A 91 -4.38 14.95 -6.44
C LEU A 91 -5.66 15.65 -6.93
N GLY A 92 -6.08 16.74 -6.27
CA GLY A 92 -7.22 17.56 -6.68
C GLY A 92 -7.05 18.15 -8.08
N LYS A 93 -5.87 18.71 -8.37
CA LYS A 93 -5.52 19.19 -9.71
C LYS A 93 -5.58 18.07 -10.74
N TRP A 94 -4.98 16.92 -10.45
CA TRP A 94 -5.04 15.77 -11.36
C TRP A 94 -6.46 15.25 -11.60
N ALA A 95 -7.34 15.36 -10.60
CA ALA A 95 -8.76 15.02 -10.76
C ALA A 95 -9.45 15.99 -11.74
N GLN A 96 -9.24 17.30 -11.58
CA GLN A 96 -9.77 18.33 -12.50
C GLN A 96 -9.26 18.14 -13.92
N GLU A 97 -8.01 17.74 -14.09
CA GLU A 97 -7.38 17.48 -15.39
C GLU A 97 -7.76 16.09 -15.97
N GLY A 98 -8.56 15.29 -15.27
CA GLY A 98 -8.94 13.93 -15.69
C GLY A 98 -7.79 12.93 -15.70
N LYS A 99 -6.75 13.18 -14.91
CA LYS A 99 -5.58 12.30 -14.71
C LYS A 99 -5.76 11.35 -13.53
N PHE A 100 -6.54 11.74 -12.53
CA PHE A 100 -6.87 10.97 -11.36
C PHE A 100 -8.38 10.78 -11.27
N THR A 101 -8.81 9.55 -11.04
CA THR A 101 -10.22 9.20 -10.85
C THR A 101 -10.45 8.71 -9.42
N TYR A 102 -11.22 9.45 -8.65
CA TYR A 102 -11.68 9.03 -7.33
C TYR A 102 -12.87 8.07 -7.49
N MET A 103 -12.73 6.86 -6.95
CA MET A 103 -13.70 5.77 -7.13
C MET A 103 -14.44 5.39 -5.85
N GLY A 104 -14.12 6.02 -4.73
CA GLY A 104 -14.71 5.67 -3.45
C GLY A 104 -13.70 5.57 -2.31
N ARG A 105 -14.21 5.39 -1.10
CA ARG A 105 -13.44 5.50 0.14
C ARG A 105 -12.53 4.29 0.40
N ARG A 106 -12.91 3.11 -0.05
CA ARG A 106 -12.25 1.85 0.28
C ARG A 106 -11.55 1.26 -0.95
N ASN A 107 -11.93 0.08 -1.38
CA ASN A 107 -11.30 -0.67 -2.46
C ASN A 107 -12.10 -0.66 -3.78
N GLU A 108 -12.95 0.33 -3.96
CA GLU A 108 -13.85 0.43 -5.13
C GLU A 108 -13.05 0.51 -6.44
N ALA A 109 -11.93 1.23 -6.46
CA ALA A 109 -11.07 1.33 -7.65
C ALA A 109 -10.43 0.00 -8.06
N GLY A 110 -10.31 -0.95 -7.14
CA GLY A 110 -9.68 -2.25 -7.41
C GLY A 110 -10.38 -3.04 -8.50
N LYS A 111 -11.70 -2.91 -8.67
CA LYS A 111 -12.45 -3.55 -9.76
C LYS A 111 -12.01 -3.02 -11.12
N ASN A 112 -11.83 -1.70 -11.26
CA ASN A 112 -11.45 -1.06 -12.51
C ASN A 112 -10.00 -1.41 -12.90
N PHE A 113 -9.09 -1.48 -11.91
CA PHE A 113 -7.73 -1.96 -12.19
C PHE A 113 -7.74 -3.42 -12.66
N ARG A 114 -8.47 -4.31 -11.98
CA ARG A 114 -8.59 -5.72 -12.41
C ARG A 114 -9.24 -5.90 -13.78
N ALA A 115 -10.14 -4.99 -14.16
CA ALA A 115 -10.74 -4.95 -15.49
C ALA A 115 -9.81 -4.39 -16.57
N GLY A 116 -8.62 -3.89 -16.21
CA GLY A 116 -7.66 -3.30 -17.15
C GLY A 116 -7.96 -1.84 -17.53
N GLU A 117 -8.84 -1.16 -16.80
CA GLU A 117 -9.28 0.21 -17.10
C GLU A 117 -8.35 1.29 -16.51
N CYS A 118 -7.68 0.99 -15.39
CA CYS A 118 -6.78 1.94 -14.70
C CYS A 118 -5.31 1.60 -14.99
N MET A 119 -4.51 2.62 -15.38
CA MET A 119 -3.11 2.42 -15.71
C MET A 119 -2.23 2.29 -14.46
N LEU A 120 -2.35 3.20 -13.51
CA LEU A 120 -1.63 3.20 -12.23
C LEU A 120 -2.63 3.21 -11.09
N MET A 121 -2.41 2.36 -10.09
CA MET A 121 -3.27 2.31 -8.91
C MET A 121 -2.45 2.21 -7.63
N THR A 122 -2.75 3.05 -6.64
CA THR A 122 -2.26 2.81 -5.28
C THR A 122 -3.26 1.97 -4.50
N GLU A 123 -2.76 0.86 -3.92
CA GLU A 123 -3.58 -0.13 -3.21
C GLU A 123 -2.72 -0.89 -2.19
N SER A 124 -3.37 -1.58 -1.28
CA SER A 124 -2.76 -2.57 -0.40
C SER A 124 -2.05 -3.68 -1.19
N SER A 125 -0.98 -4.25 -0.65
CA SER A 125 -0.37 -5.47 -1.19
C SER A 125 -1.34 -6.66 -1.18
N ALA A 126 -2.34 -6.66 -0.30
CA ALA A 126 -3.40 -7.66 -0.22
C ALA A 126 -4.31 -7.69 -1.46
N GLY A 127 -4.24 -6.70 -2.35
CA GLY A 127 -4.85 -6.74 -3.68
C GLY A 127 -4.29 -7.83 -4.60
N TYR A 128 -3.11 -8.38 -4.28
CA TYR A 128 -2.37 -9.31 -5.15
C TYR A 128 -3.18 -10.50 -5.64
N ALA A 129 -3.81 -11.25 -4.74
CA ALA A 129 -4.56 -12.45 -5.13
C ALA A 129 -5.71 -12.13 -6.08
N GLY A 130 -6.46 -11.06 -5.80
CA GLY A 130 -7.55 -10.61 -6.65
C GLY A 130 -7.10 -10.12 -8.01
N ILE A 131 -6.00 -9.38 -8.06
CA ILE A 131 -5.41 -8.88 -9.31
C ILE A 131 -4.87 -10.06 -10.13
N LYS A 132 -4.07 -10.93 -9.52
CA LYS A 132 -3.50 -12.11 -10.20
C LYS A 132 -4.56 -13.02 -10.79
N LYS A 133 -5.69 -13.20 -10.09
CA LYS A 133 -6.81 -14.04 -10.55
C LYS A 133 -7.58 -13.42 -11.70
N ALA A 134 -7.79 -12.11 -11.70
CA ALA A 134 -8.74 -11.43 -12.59
C ALA A 134 -8.10 -10.69 -13.75
N ALA A 135 -6.88 -10.17 -13.60
CA ALA A 135 -6.20 -9.38 -14.62
C ALA A 135 -5.88 -10.23 -15.86
N LYS A 136 -6.32 -9.76 -17.02
CA LYS A 136 -6.01 -10.33 -18.33
C LYS A 136 -4.92 -9.52 -19.06
N PHE A 137 -4.09 -8.80 -18.31
CA PHE A 137 -3.02 -7.94 -18.78
C PHE A 137 -1.77 -8.16 -17.92
N GLU A 138 -0.62 -7.78 -18.43
CA GLU A 138 0.62 -7.81 -17.66
C GLU A 138 0.63 -6.67 -16.62
N PHE A 139 0.87 -7.00 -15.37
CA PHE A 139 0.95 -6.00 -14.29
C PHE A 139 2.29 -6.05 -13.55
N GLY A 140 2.61 -4.94 -12.93
CA GLY A 140 3.78 -4.81 -12.06
C GLY A 140 3.42 -4.21 -10.71
N ILE A 141 4.32 -4.36 -9.75
CA ILE A 141 4.24 -3.75 -8.42
C ILE A 141 5.45 -2.86 -8.24
N ARG A 142 5.27 -1.65 -7.70
CA ARG A 142 6.33 -0.68 -7.40
C ARG A 142 6.17 -0.16 -5.97
N HIS A 143 7.20 0.45 -5.45
CA HIS A 143 7.12 1.22 -4.21
C HIS A 143 6.14 2.38 -4.36
N LEU A 144 5.61 2.87 -3.24
CA LEU A 144 4.86 4.13 -3.23
C LEU A 144 5.77 5.28 -3.66
N PRO A 145 5.25 6.22 -4.45
CA PRO A 145 6.00 7.42 -4.82
C PRO A 145 6.22 8.37 -3.63
N TYR A 146 7.27 9.17 -3.69
CA TYR A 146 7.58 10.19 -2.69
C TYR A 146 7.94 11.53 -3.33
N TYR A 147 7.94 12.61 -2.54
CA TYR A 147 8.47 13.90 -2.97
C TYR A 147 9.96 13.99 -2.68
N GLY A 148 10.77 14.32 -3.68
CA GLY A 148 12.18 14.64 -3.51
C GLY A 148 12.38 15.88 -2.63
N GLY A 149 13.56 15.98 -1.98
CA GLY A 149 13.88 17.10 -1.09
C GLY A 149 13.35 16.94 0.35
N THR A 150 12.67 15.84 0.65
CA THR A 150 12.28 15.43 2.00
C THR A 150 13.24 14.33 2.51
N LYS A 151 13.12 13.94 3.79
CA LYS A 151 13.84 12.76 4.32
C LYS A 151 13.22 11.42 3.83
N ALA A 152 12.39 11.48 2.81
CA ALA A 152 11.79 10.32 2.17
C ALA A 152 12.79 9.62 1.23
N PRO A 153 12.57 8.32 0.93
CA PRO A 153 11.52 7.51 1.54
C PRO A 153 11.91 6.94 2.90
N GLN A 154 11.02 7.05 3.87
CA GLN A 154 11.13 6.38 5.17
C GLN A 154 10.39 5.03 5.11
N ASN A 155 9.77 4.56 6.18
CA ASN A 155 8.98 3.33 6.19
C ASN A 155 7.52 3.63 5.88
N THR A 156 6.85 2.70 5.20
CA THR A 156 5.38 2.66 5.19
C THR A 156 4.88 2.03 6.49
N ILE A 157 3.57 2.15 6.73
CA ILE A 157 2.91 1.54 7.89
C ILE A 157 2.12 0.30 7.48
N ILE A 158 1.85 -0.56 8.47
CA ILE A 158 0.94 -1.68 8.30
C ILE A 158 -0.51 -1.18 8.23
N GLY A 159 -1.35 -1.86 7.44
CA GLY A 159 -2.77 -1.51 7.33
C GLY A 159 -3.71 -2.40 8.14
N GLY A 160 -3.30 -3.58 8.48
CA GLY A 160 -4.14 -4.57 9.13
C GLY A 160 -4.57 -5.68 8.17
N SER A 161 -5.38 -6.62 8.55
CA SER A 161 -6.23 -6.65 9.75
C SER A 161 -5.55 -7.31 10.96
N SER A 162 -6.24 -7.30 12.10
CA SER A 162 -5.85 -8.03 13.30
C SER A 162 -6.99 -8.91 13.80
N LEU A 163 -6.65 -10.00 14.45
CA LEU A 163 -7.59 -10.90 15.13
C LEU A 163 -7.64 -10.55 16.61
N TRP A 164 -8.84 -10.55 17.16
CA TRP A 164 -9.09 -10.18 18.56
C TRP A 164 -9.78 -11.32 19.29
N ALA A 165 -9.25 -11.72 20.44
CA ALA A 165 -9.96 -12.58 21.38
C ALA A 165 -10.95 -11.72 22.17
N LEU A 166 -12.24 -12.06 22.11
CA LEU A 166 -13.28 -11.34 22.84
C LEU A 166 -13.32 -11.79 24.30
N SER A 167 -13.53 -10.86 25.22
CA SER A 167 -13.78 -11.14 26.63
C SER A 167 -15.14 -11.82 26.86
N GLY A 168 -15.38 -12.38 28.06
CA GLY A 168 -16.66 -12.98 28.43
C GLY A 168 -16.92 -14.35 27.82
N LYS A 169 -15.90 -15.02 27.30
CA LYS A 169 -15.98 -16.40 26.78
C LYS A 169 -15.63 -17.43 27.84
N SER A 170 -16.14 -18.65 27.69
CA SER A 170 -15.79 -19.78 28.56
C SER A 170 -14.30 -20.14 28.46
N ALA A 171 -13.80 -20.87 29.44
CA ALA A 171 -12.42 -21.36 29.44
C ALA A 171 -12.13 -22.26 28.22
N GLU A 172 -13.09 -23.06 27.79
CA GLU A 172 -12.95 -23.95 26.63
C GLU A 172 -12.92 -23.15 25.33
N GLU A 173 -13.79 -22.15 25.15
CA GLU A 173 -13.77 -21.26 23.98
C GLU A 173 -12.45 -20.49 23.91
N ASN A 174 -11.95 -19.99 25.05
CA ASN A 174 -10.66 -19.31 25.12
C ASN A 174 -9.50 -20.25 24.76
N LYS A 175 -9.54 -21.51 25.21
CA LYS A 175 -8.56 -22.56 24.86
C LYS A 175 -8.58 -22.83 23.35
N GLY A 176 -9.76 -22.93 22.75
CA GLY A 176 -9.94 -23.08 21.30
C GLY A 176 -9.39 -21.88 20.53
N THR A 177 -9.70 -20.67 20.98
CA THR A 177 -9.19 -19.41 20.40
C THR A 177 -7.66 -19.37 20.45
N ALA A 178 -7.07 -19.70 21.60
CA ALA A 178 -5.61 -19.74 21.75
C ALA A 178 -4.96 -20.77 20.81
N ALA A 179 -5.54 -21.96 20.70
CA ALA A 179 -5.06 -23.00 19.78
C ALA A 179 -5.13 -22.53 18.30
N PHE A 180 -6.21 -21.86 17.93
CA PHE A 180 -6.36 -21.31 16.58
C PHE A 180 -5.33 -20.21 16.28
N LEU A 181 -5.13 -19.26 17.19
CA LEU A 181 -4.10 -18.21 17.05
C LEU A 181 -2.68 -18.82 16.99
N ALA A 182 -2.40 -19.83 17.81
CA ALA A 182 -1.14 -20.57 17.76
C ALA A 182 -0.95 -21.28 16.40
N PHE A 183 -2.00 -21.89 15.85
CA PHE A 183 -1.96 -22.48 14.51
C PHE A 183 -1.64 -21.44 13.44
N LEU A 184 -2.33 -20.29 13.46
CA LEU A 184 -2.09 -19.20 12.49
C LEU A 184 -0.68 -18.61 12.63
N SER A 185 -0.05 -18.70 13.80
CA SER A 185 1.31 -18.20 14.07
C SER A 185 2.41 -19.12 13.53
N LYS A 186 2.08 -20.34 13.10
CA LYS A 186 3.07 -21.27 12.53
C LYS A 186 3.73 -20.68 11.29
N THR A 187 5.05 -20.81 11.19
CA THR A 187 5.86 -20.27 10.09
C THR A 187 5.32 -20.64 8.72
N ASP A 188 4.90 -21.89 8.54
CA ASP A 188 4.40 -22.41 7.26
C ASP A 188 3.05 -21.80 6.90
N ILE A 189 2.17 -21.66 7.88
CA ILE A 189 0.86 -21.04 7.69
C ILE A 189 1.03 -19.56 7.33
N GLN A 190 1.88 -18.83 8.03
CA GLN A 190 2.18 -17.42 7.76
C GLN A 190 2.81 -17.22 6.38
N ALA A 191 3.75 -18.09 5.98
CA ALA A 191 4.36 -18.02 4.65
C ALA A 191 3.34 -18.30 3.54
N LYS A 192 2.50 -19.36 3.73
CA LYS A 192 1.43 -19.69 2.79
C LYS A 192 0.40 -18.56 2.69
N TRP A 193 -0.03 -18.00 3.82
CA TRP A 193 -0.96 -16.87 3.86
C TRP A 193 -0.46 -15.69 3.02
N HIS A 194 0.81 -15.31 3.21
CA HIS A 194 1.43 -14.26 2.40
C HIS A 194 1.42 -14.58 0.90
N GLN A 195 1.82 -15.81 0.54
CA GLN A 195 1.92 -16.23 -0.85
C GLN A 195 0.56 -16.29 -1.55
N ASP A 196 -0.48 -16.70 -0.83
CA ASP A 196 -1.83 -16.86 -1.39
C ASP A 196 -2.60 -15.52 -1.46
N THR A 197 -2.33 -14.58 -0.55
CA THR A 197 -3.17 -13.38 -0.39
C THR A 197 -2.47 -12.07 -0.71
N GLY A 198 -1.14 -12.00 -0.54
CA GLY A 198 -0.36 -10.76 -0.58
C GLY A 198 -0.30 -10.00 0.76
N TYR A 199 -1.02 -10.45 1.80
CA TYR A 199 -0.80 -9.96 3.16
C TYR A 199 0.60 -10.35 3.65
N LEU A 200 1.25 -9.47 4.41
CA LEU A 200 2.59 -9.77 4.92
C LEU A 200 2.53 -10.78 6.07
N GLY A 201 3.45 -11.74 6.08
CA GLY A 201 3.67 -12.61 7.23
C GLY A 201 4.20 -11.80 8.41
N VAL A 202 3.67 -12.04 9.62
CA VAL A 202 4.01 -11.24 10.82
C VAL A 202 5.33 -11.64 11.47
N THR A 203 5.97 -12.72 11.02
CA THR A 203 7.23 -13.20 11.60
C THR A 203 8.40 -13.16 10.60
N LYS A 204 9.60 -12.89 11.11
CA LYS A 204 10.84 -12.95 10.31
C LYS A 204 11.08 -14.36 9.73
N ALA A 205 10.68 -15.40 10.45
CA ALA A 205 10.79 -16.79 10.00
C ALA A 205 9.91 -17.06 8.77
N ALA A 206 8.67 -16.58 8.75
CA ALA A 206 7.78 -16.69 7.60
C ALA A 206 8.31 -15.93 6.37
N ALA A 207 8.82 -14.71 6.57
CA ALA A 207 9.44 -13.92 5.51
C ALA A 207 10.68 -14.64 4.94
N LYS A 208 11.55 -15.18 5.79
CA LYS A 208 12.72 -15.97 5.37
C LYS A 208 12.29 -17.22 4.58
N LYS A 209 11.27 -17.94 5.06
CA LYS A 209 10.73 -19.13 4.37
C LYS A 209 10.18 -18.78 3.00
N THR A 210 9.40 -17.72 2.87
CA THR A 210 8.88 -17.27 1.58
C THR A 210 10.01 -16.90 0.62
N LYS A 211 11.04 -16.19 1.09
CA LYS A 211 12.20 -15.83 0.28
C LYS A 211 12.96 -17.09 -0.19
N SER A 212 13.23 -18.04 0.71
CA SER A 212 13.97 -19.26 0.38
C SER A 212 13.22 -20.22 -0.53
N SER A 213 11.88 -20.16 -0.58
CA SER A 213 11.05 -20.96 -1.50
C SER A 213 11.13 -20.50 -2.98
N GLY A 214 11.79 -19.38 -3.25
CA GLY A 214 11.85 -18.78 -4.59
C GLY A 214 10.56 -18.08 -5.03
N PHE A 215 9.61 -17.89 -4.10
CA PHE A 215 8.30 -17.28 -4.41
C PHE A 215 8.44 -15.91 -5.07
N TYR A 216 9.30 -15.03 -4.55
CA TYR A 216 9.50 -13.68 -5.06
C TYR A 216 10.12 -13.65 -6.46
N LYS A 217 10.92 -14.65 -6.81
CA LYS A 217 11.47 -14.80 -8.18
C LYS A 217 10.35 -15.12 -9.19
N LYS A 218 9.37 -15.93 -8.78
CA LYS A 218 8.21 -16.31 -9.60
C LYS A 218 7.10 -15.25 -9.59
N ASN A 219 7.10 -14.36 -8.60
CA ASN A 219 6.09 -13.32 -8.39
C ASN A 219 6.77 -11.98 -8.05
N PRO A 220 7.42 -11.35 -9.05
CA PRO A 220 8.21 -10.13 -8.84
C PRO A 220 7.37 -9.00 -8.22
N GLY A 221 7.96 -8.28 -7.27
CA GLY A 221 7.35 -7.13 -6.61
C GLY A 221 6.46 -7.46 -5.41
N THR A 222 6.12 -8.73 -5.17
CA THR A 222 5.31 -9.11 -4.00
C THR A 222 6.05 -8.94 -2.66
N ASP A 223 7.37 -8.79 -2.68
CA ASP A 223 8.22 -8.47 -1.53
C ASP A 223 8.30 -6.97 -1.22
N LEU A 224 7.95 -6.09 -2.17
CA LEU A 224 8.15 -4.65 -2.06
C LEU A 224 7.40 -4.01 -0.89
N ALA A 225 6.22 -4.51 -0.53
CA ALA A 225 5.48 -4.02 0.62
C ALA A 225 6.26 -4.23 1.93
N GLY A 226 6.86 -5.40 2.11
CA GLY A 226 7.72 -5.71 3.25
C GLY A 226 9.01 -4.89 3.24
N ILE A 227 9.64 -4.74 2.06
CA ILE A 227 10.87 -3.97 1.89
C ILE A 227 10.64 -2.50 2.26
N GLN A 228 9.58 -1.86 1.77
CA GLN A 228 9.31 -0.45 2.08
C GLN A 228 8.86 -0.22 3.52
N MET A 229 8.20 -1.20 4.15
CA MET A 229 7.82 -1.12 5.57
C MET A 229 9.02 -1.24 6.51
N MET A 230 10.05 -1.97 6.12
CA MET A 230 11.25 -2.24 6.94
C MET A 230 12.53 -1.58 6.37
N ARG A 231 12.39 -0.56 5.55
CA ARG A 231 13.51 0.08 4.82
C ARG A 231 14.54 0.70 5.75
N ASN A 232 14.06 1.38 6.78
CA ASN A 232 14.88 2.16 7.70
C ASN A 232 14.56 1.82 9.15
N LYS A 233 15.36 2.35 10.07
CA LYS A 233 15.05 2.32 11.50
C LYS A 233 13.74 3.09 11.77
N VAL A 234 12.89 2.52 12.61
CA VAL A 234 11.58 3.10 12.95
C VAL A 234 11.77 4.46 13.64
N THR A 235 10.98 5.45 13.25
CA THR A 235 10.90 6.77 13.87
C THR A 235 9.55 6.97 14.56
N GLN A 236 9.35 8.07 15.26
CA GLN A 236 8.04 8.43 15.83
C GLN A 236 6.97 8.57 14.73
N ASN A 237 7.35 9.09 13.56
CA ASN A 237 6.45 9.37 12.45
C ASN A 237 6.17 8.15 11.55
N SER A 238 6.97 7.09 11.64
CA SER A 238 6.77 5.86 10.86
C SER A 238 5.97 4.80 11.62
N LYS A 239 5.17 5.21 12.59
CA LYS A 239 4.16 4.40 13.28
C LYS A 239 2.78 4.68 12.67
N GLY A 240 1.90 3.71 12.70
CA GLY A 240 0.49 3.95 12.42
C GLY A 240 -0.16 4.83 13.49
N LEU A 241 -1.35 5.31 13.22
CA LEU A 241 -2.15 6.04 14.20
C LEU A 241 -2.71 5.07 15.26
N ARG A 242 -2.65 5.47 16.52
CA ARG A 242 -3.31 4.83 17.64
C ARG A 242 -4.22 5.85 18.32
N LEU A 243 -5.52 5.59 18.33
CA LEU A 243 -6.54 6.33 19.04
C LEU A 243 -7.20 5.43 20.09
#